data_26014414e6b87401994e7db0129d1b1f
#
_entry.id   26014414e6b87401994e7db0129d1b1f
#
_cell.length_a   1.000
_cell.length_b   1.000
_cell.length_c   1.000
_cell.angle_alpha   90.00
_cell.angle_beta   90.00
_cell.angle_gamma   90.00
#
_symmetry.space_group_name_H-M   'P 1'
#
loop_
_entity.id
_entity.type
_entity.pdbx_description
1 polymer ?
#
loop_
_entity_poly.entity_id
_entity_poly.type
_entity_poly.pdbx_seq_one_letter_code
_entity_poly.pdbx_strand_id
1 'polypeptide(L)'
;FRKKKAEALRSVQGKAQSVGVWSLLEKIRAEEGLPESSAYNLSHSGDYVMCAVELDGKTEQVGCDLERIGRLRLDLAERFFCREEYEAVLMRETEEERRDCFFRYWVLKESFIKATGRGMALPLNSFSIRLGEPPVLRRQPEEYPCRYYYREFSVRDISYKMAVCSTDEEIDSEIHMGLRL
;
A
#
# COMPACT_ATOMS: atom_id res chain seq x y z
N PHE A 1 -10.80 12.46 18.90
CA PHE A 1 -10.22 11.10 18.94
C PHE A 1 -8.86 11.05 18.23
N ARG A 2 -8.74 11.54 16.98
CA ARG A 2 -7.54 11.50 16.14
C ARG A 2 -6.33 12.22 16.74
N LYS A 3 -6.54 13.45 17.27
CA LYS A 3 -5.50 14.24 17.95
C LYS A 3 -4.89 13.51 19.15
N LYS A 4 -5.72 12.89 19.99
CA LYS A 4 -5.27 12.08 21.12
C LYS A 4 -4.45 10.86 20.68
N LYS A 5 -4.79 10.22 19.55
CA LYS A 5 -4.04 9.08 19.00
C LYS A 5 -2.65 9.51 18.51
N ALA A 6 -2.56 10.66 17.82
CA ALA A 6 -1.27 11.23 17.40
C ALA A 6 -0.39 11.66 18.59
N GLU A 7 -0.99 12.25 19.62
CA GLU A 7 -0.30 12.64 20.87
C GLU A 7 0.28 11.44 21.62
N ALA A 8 -0.35 10.26 21.54
CA ALA A 8 0.10 9.04 22.19
C ALA A 8 1.33 8.39 21.52
N LEU A 9 1.68 8.79 20.29
CA LEU A 9 2.86 8.28 19.59
C LEU A 9 4.14 8.82 20.24
N ARG A 10 5.12 7.93 20.45
CA ARG A 10 6.36 8.27 21.16
C ARG A 10 7.36 9.04 20.30
N SER A 11 7.37 8.83 18.97
CA SER A 11 8.34 9.48 18.08
C SER A 11 7.77 10.75 17.44
N VAL A 12 8.63 11.75 17.25
CA VAL A 12 8.28 12.98 16.51
C VAL A 12 7.85 12.64 15.08
N GLN A 13 8.60 11.75 14.41
CA GLN A 13 8.29 11.30 13.06
C GLN A 13 6.92 10.62 12.97
N GLY A 14 6.61 9.71 13.89
CA GLY A 14 5.29 9.06 13.93
C GLY A 14 4.15 10.05 14.14
N LYS A 15 4.36 11.08 14.97
CA LYS A 15 3.38 12.17 15.13
C LYS A 15 3.19 12.94 13.82
N ALA A 16 4.29 13.33 13.17
CA ALA A 16 4.25 14.05 11.90
C ALA A 16 3.55 13.23 10.81
N GLN A 17 3.90 11.94 10.67
CA GLN A 17 3.24 11.03 9.72
C GLN A 17 1.74 10.92 10.01
N SER A 18 1.36 10.73 11.26
CA SER A 18 -0.05 10.64 11.67
C SER A 18 -0.83 11.92 11.37
N VAL A 19 -0.26 13.08 11.62
CA VAL A 19 -0.87 14.36 11.27
C VAL A 19 -0.94 14.51 9.75
N GLY A 20 0.18 14.27 9.06
CA GLY A 20 0.31 14.45 7.63
C GLY A 20 -0.69 13.63 6.83
N VAL A 21 -0.84 12.35 7.15
CA VAL A 21 -1.75 11.47 6.41
C VAL A 21 -3.23 11.89 6.56
N TRP A 22 -3.63 12.36 7.73
CA TRP A 22 -4.98 12.86 7.94
C TRP A 22 -5.21 14.23 7.29
N SER A 23 -4.22 15.12 7.35
CA SER A 23 -4.30 16.41 6.66
C SER A 23 -4.39 16.24 5.14
N LEU A 24 -3.68 15.25 4.59
CA LEU A 24 -3.76 14.88 3.17
C LEU A 24 -5.18 14.43 2.80
N LEU A 25 -5.78 13.54 3.58
CA LEU A 25 -7.14 13.07 3.35
C LEU A 25 -8.17 14.22 3.40
N GLU A 26 -8.10 15.08 4.42
CA GLU A 26 -9.04 16.19 4.55
C GLU A 26 -8.88 17.21 3.40
N LYS A 27 -7.63 17.41 2.92
CA LYS A 27 -7.38 18.25 1.76
C LYS A 27 -8.01 17.66 0.50
N ILE A 28 -7.78 16.37 0.21
CA ILE A 28 -8.36 15.69 -0.96
C ILE A 28 -9.88 15.77 -0.90
N ARG A 29 -10.49 15.50 0.24
CA ARG A 29 -11.94 15.60 0.40
C ARG A 29 -12.48 16.99 0.09
N ALA A 30 -11.78 18.02 0.54
CA ALA A 30 -12.20 19.41 0.29
C ALA A 30 -12.02 19.81 -1.18
N GLU A 31 -10.94 19.38 -1.84
CA GLU A 31 -10.65 19.70 -3.23
C GLU A 31 -11.59 18.97 -4.20
N GLU A 32 -11.87 17.68 -3.92
CA GLU A 32 -12.74 16.84 -4.77
C GLU A 32 -14.22 16.87 -4.35
N GLY A 33 -14.56 17.57 -3.28
CA GLY A 33 -15.95 17.63 -2.79
C GLY A 33 -16.48 16.29 -2.27
N LEU A 34 -15.62 15.42 -1.72
CA LEU A 34 -15.97 14.07 -1.34
C LEU A 34 -16.69 14.01 0.02
N PRO A 35 -17.71 13.15 0.16
CA PRO A 35 -18.36 12.91 1.44
C PRO A 35 -17.44 12.17 2.42
N GLU A 36 -17.72 12.32 3.73
CA GLU A 36 -16.97 11.57 4.75
C GLU A 36 -17.07 10.06 4.60
N SER A 37 -18.12 9.56 3.95
CA SER A 37 -18.36 8.14 3.68
C SER A 37 -17.55 7.56 2.53
N SER A 38 -16.85 8.38 1.72
CA SER A 38 -16.00 7.88 0.64
C SER A 38 -14.94 6.93 1.18
N ALA A 39 -14.78 5.80 0.52
CA ALA A 39 -13.76 4.82 0.89
C ALA A 39 -12.35 5.41 0.71
N TYR A 40 -11.49 5.16 1.64
CA TYR A 40 -10.11 5.63 1.59
C TYR A 40 -9.17 4.68 2.31
N ASN A 41 -7.90 4.76 1.97
CA ASN A 41 -6.85 4.09 2.69
C ASN A 41 -5.62 4.98 2.84
N LEU A 42 -4.88 4.79 3.92
CA LEU A 42 -3.77 5.64 4.33
C LEU A 42 -2.52 4.80 4.56
N SER A 43 -1.38 5.28 4.07
CA SER A 43 -0.08 4.68 4.35
C SER A 43 0.97 5.75 4.62
N HIS A 44 2.03 5.38 5.31
CA HIS A 44 3.18 6.24 5.54
C HIS A 44 4.45 5.41 5.76
N SER A 45 5.56 5.88 5.21
CA SER A 45 6.87 5.30 5.44
C SER A 45 7.94 6.38 5.26
N GLY A 46 8.96 6.39 6.13
CA GLY A 46 10.02 7.40 6.07
C GLY A 46 9.47 8.82 6.11
N ASP A 47 9.73 9.58 5.06
CA ASP A 47 9.41 11.02 4.98
C ASP A 47 8.12 11.31 4.19
N TYR A 48 7.42 10.27 3.74
CA TYR A 48 6.22 10.41 2.93
C TYR A 48 4.99 9.78 3.58
N VAL A 49 3.84 10.34 3.20
CA VAL A 49 2.52 9.81 3.49
C VAL A 49 1.77 9.63 2.17
N MET A 50 0.89 8.64 2.12
CA MET A 50 0.08 8.31 0.94
C MET A 50 -1.38 8.15 1.34
N CYS A 51 -2.27 8.62 0.47
CA CYS A 51 -3.71 8.43 0.58
C CYS A 51 -4.23 7.91 -0.77
N ALA A 52 -5.02 6.86 -0.75
CA ALA A 52 -5.87 6.44 -1.85
C ALA A 52 -7.32 6.71 -1.46
N VAL A 53 -8.09 7.31 -2.36
CA VAL A 53 -9.49 7.69 -2.11
C VAL A 53 -10.33 7.24 -3.30
N GLU A 54 -11.48 6.68 -3.02
CA GLU A 54 -12.50 6.38 -4.01
C GLU A 54 -13.28 7.65 -4.34
N LEU A 55 -13.37 8.00 -5.63
CA LEU A 55 -14.00 9.25 -6.08
C LEU A 55 -15.47 9.05 -6.47
N ASP A 56 -15.80 7.94 -7.10
CA ASP A 56 -17.09 7.71 -7.79
C ASP A 56 -18.07 6.86 -6.98
N GLY A 57 -17.67 6.39 -5.80
CA GLY A 57 -18.50 5.52 -4.95
C GLY A 57 -18.70 4.10 -5.51
N LYS A 58 -17.83 3.66 -6.42
CA LYS A 58 -17.91 2.34 -7.07
C LYS A 58 -17.47 1.19 -6.17
N THR A 59 -16.64 1.47 -5.17
CA THR A 59 -16.13 0.46 -4.24
C THR A 59 -15.96 0.99 -2.84
N GLU A 60 -16.09 0.08 -1.86
CA GLU A 60 -15.69 0.32 -0.46
C GLU A 60 -14.31 -0.30 -0.15
N GLN A 61 -13.70 -1.01 -1.12
CA GLN A 61 -12.48 -1.78 -0.91
C GLN A 61 -11.31 -1.14 -1.65
N VAL A 62 -10.67 -0.20 -1.00
CA VAL A 62 -9.45 0.44 -1.46
C VAL A 62 -8.35 0.29 -0.41
N GLY A 63 -7.16 -0.08 -0.85
CA GLY A 63 -5.97 -0.18 -0.01
C GLY A 63 -4.76 0.41 -0.71
N CYS A 64 -3.92 1.08 0.03
CA CYS A 64 -2.64 1.57 -0.49
C CYS A 64 -1.50 1.25 0.46
N ASP A 65 -0.33 1.05 -0.09
CA ASP A 65 0.87 0.94 0.70
C ASP A 65 2.04 1.70 0.08
N LEU A 66 2.88 2.24 0.95
CA LEU A 66 4.04 3.04 0.64
C LEU A 66 5.18 2.57 1.54
N GLU A 67 6.31 2.17 0.93
CA GLU A 67 7.47 1.73 1.70
C GLU A 67 8.77 2.34 1.18
N ARG A 68 9.55 2.91 2.10
CA ARG A 68 10.92 3.31 1.83
C ARG A 68 11.77 2.07 1.59
N ILE A 69 12.47 2.02 0.46
CA ILE A 69 13.38 0.91 0.15
C ILE A 69 14.55 0.95 1.15
N GLY A 70 14.55 -0.02 2.05
CA GLY A 70 15.56 -0.19 3.07
C GLY A 70 16.43 -1.42 2.84
N ARG A 71 16.91 -2.02 3.92
CA ARG A 71 17.66 -3.27 3.87
C ARG A 71 16.75 -4.42 3.44
N LEU A 72 17.26 -5.30 2.58
CA LEU A 72 16.60 -6.55 2.22
C LEU A 72 16.35 -7.43 3.47
N ARG A 73 15.15 -7.94 3.61
CA ARG A 73 14.69 -8.74 4.73
C ARG A 73 14.19 -10.11 4.24
N LEU A 74 15.14 -10.97 3.86
CA LEU A 74 14.83 -12.34 3.40
C LEU A 74 14.13 -13.18 4.48
N ASP A 75 14.43 -12.92 5.75
CA ASP A 75 13.76 -13.52 6.91
C ASP A 75 12.24 -13.22 6.93
N LEU A 76 11.85 -12.01 6.54
CA LEU A 76 10.44 -11.64 6.41
C LEU A 76 9.82 -12.26 5.15
N ALA A 77 10.54 -12.26 4.03
CA ALA A 77 10.06 -12.89 2.81
C ALA A 77 9.78 -14.39 3.02
N GLU A 78 10.70 -15.11 3.63
CA GLU A 78 10.54 -16.53 3.94
C GLU A 78 9.34 -16.81 4.85
N ARG A 79 9.13 -15.95 5.83
CA ARG A 79 8.04 -16.11 6.81
C ARG A 79 6.65 -15.74 6.27
N PHE A 80 6.57 -14.69 5.46
CA PHE A 80 5.30 -14.04 5.12
C PHE A 80 4.89 -14.18 3.66
N PHE A 81 5.82 -14.44 2.74
CA PHE A 81 5.46 -14.62 1.33
C PHE A 81 5.03 -16.05 1.03
N CYS A 82 4.32 -16.23 -0.07
CA CYS A 82 4.12 -17.55 -0.62
C CYS A 82 5.44 -18.09 -1.14
N ARG A 83 5.55 -19.41 -1.23
CA ARG A 83 6.79 -20.06 -1.68
C ARG A 83 7.25 -19.55 -3.04
N GLU A 84 6.35 -19.44 -4.00
CA GLU A 84 6.63 -18.94 -5.35
C GLU A 84 7.12 -17.49 -5.37
N GLU A 85 6.63 -16.64 -4.46
CA GLU A 85 7.05 -15.26 -4.32
C GLU A 85 8.43 -15.14 -3.68
N TYR A 86 8.68 -15.94 -2.65
CA TYR A 86 9.99 -16.01 -2.01
C TYR A 86 11.06 -16.53 -2.99
N GLU A 87 10.77 -17.60 -3.74
CA GLU A 87 11.65 -18.12 -4.79
C GLU A 87 11.91 -17.06 -5.88
N ALA A 88 10.89 -16.29 -6.28
CA ALA A 88 11.05 -15.20 -7.24
C ALA A 88 11.99 -14.09 -6.74
N VAL A 89 12.01 -13.80 -5.44
CA VAL A 89 12.98 -12.89 -4.84
C VAL A 89 14.38 -13.48 -4.90
N LEU A 90 14.54 -14.75 -4.52
CA LEU A 90 15.85 -15.43 -4.49
C LEU A 90 16.48 -15.59 -5.87
N MET A 91 15.65 -15.77 -6.91
CA MET A 91 16.10 -15.93 -8.30
C MET A 91 16.67 -14.65 -8.92
N ARG A 92 16.52 -13.48 -8.28
CA ARG A 92 17.15 -12.25 -8.76
C ARG A 92 18.67 -12.34 -8.62
N GLU A 93 19.38 -11.83 -9.62
CA GLU A 93 20.84 -11.99 -9.72
C GLU A 93 21.56 -11.16 -8.65
N THR A 94 21.17 -9.88 -8.51
CA THR A 94 21.83 -8.94 -7.61
C THR A 94 21.03 -8.73 -6.31
N GLU A 95 21.71 -8.25 -5.27
CA GLU A 95 21.06 -7.85 -4.02
C GLU A 95 20.08 -6.68 -4.24
N GLU A 96 20.41 -5.78 -5.14
CA GLU A 96 19.55 -4.64 -5.50
C GLU A 96 18.24 -5.13 -6.15
N GLU A 97 18.31 -6.05 -7.11
CA GLU A 97 17.13 -6.64 -7.73
C GLU A 97 16.30 -7.47 -6.75
N ARG A 98 16.94 -8.20 -5.83
CA ARG A 98 16.25 -8.93 -4.76
C ARG A 98 15.50 -7.98 -3.85
N ARG A 99 16.14 -6.90 -3.46
CA ARG A 99 15.56 -5.84 -2.64
C ARG A 99 14.37 -5.18 -3.34
N ASP A 100 14.53 -4.82 -4.61
CA ASP A 100 13.45 -4.26 -5.43
C ASP A 100 12.25 -5.21 -5.50
N CYS A 101 12.50 -6.47 -5.83
CA CYS A 101 11.49 -7.52 -5.92
C CYS A 101 10.78 -7.75 -4.57
N PHE A 102 11.53 -7.76 -3.46
CA PHE A 102 10.98 -7.89 -2.11
C PHE A 102 10.02 -6.74 -1.78
N PHE A 103 10.44 -5.49 -1.98
CA PHE A 103 9.61 -4.33 -1.66
C PHE A 103 8.39 -4.21 -2.59
N ARG A 104 8.48 -4.64 -3.85
CA ARG A 104 7.31 -4.76 -4.73
C ARG A 104 6.28 -5.72 -4.17
N TYR A 105 6.66 -6.96 -3.82
CA TYR A 105 5.76 -7.91 -3.19
C TYR A 105 5.18 -7.37 -1.88
N TRP A 106 6.01 -6.73 -1.07
CA TRP A 106 5.59 -6.19 0.22
C TRP A 106 4.46 -5.19 0.08
N VAL A 107 4.65 -4.13 -0.71
CA VAL A 107 3.62 -3.08 -0.88
C VAL A 107 2.35 -3.61 -1.55
N LEU A 108 2.47 -4.55 -2.49
CA LEU A 108 1.31 -5.18 -3.13
C LEU A 108 0.52 -6.03 -2.13
N LYS A 109 1.18 -6.80 -1.28
CA LYS A 109 0.52 -7.60 -0.26
C LYS A 109 -0.12 -6.74 0.83
N GLU A 110 0.59 -5.74 1.31
CA GLU A 110 0.06 -4.78 2.29
C GLU A 110 -1.13 -4.00 1.72
N SER A 111 -1.10 -3.56 0.46
CA SER A 111 -2.25 -2.88 -0.15
C SER A 111 -3.48 -3.79 -0.22
N PHE A 112 -3.33 -5.08 -0.50
CA PHE A 112 -4.45 -6.03 -0.50
C PHE A 112 -5.05 -6.22 0.90
N ILE A 113 -4.25 -6.50 1.92
CA ILE A 113 -4.79 -6.69 3.28
C ILE A 113 -5.45 -5.41 3.83
N LYS A 114 -4.99 -4.24 3.40
CA LYS A 114 -5.62 -2.96 3.71
C LYS A 114 -6.95 -2.79 2.96
N ALA A 115 -7.03 -3.16 1.67
CA ALA A 115 -8.26 -3.16 0.90
C ALA A 115 -9.33 -4.08 1.50
N THR A 116 -8.94 -5.25 2.03
CA THR A 116 -9.86 -6.18 2.71
C THR A 116 -10.30 -5.70 4.09
N GLY A 117 -9.67 -4.68 4.66
CA GLY A 117 -9.95 -4.18 6.01
C GLY A 117 -9.54 -5.11 7.16
N ARG A 118 -8.95 -6.29 6.87
CA ARG A 118 -8.57 -7.28 7.89
C ARG A 118 -7.24 -6.98 8.58
N GLY A 119 -6.40 -6.17 7.96
CA GLY A 119 -5.08 -5.90 8.49
C GLY A 119 -4.27 -7.19 8.70
N MET A 120 -3.46 -7.23 9.71
CA MET A 120 -2.59 -8.37 10.05
C MET A 120 -3.32 -9.67 10.44
N ALA A 121 -4.65 -9.65 10.55
CA ALA A 121 -5.44 -10.87 10.78
C ALA A 121 -5.51 -11.76 9.52
N LEU A 122 -5.26 -11.21 8.33
CA LEU A 122 -5.14 -11.97 7.09
C LEU A 122 -3.67 -12.35 6.88
N PRO A 123 -3.32 -13.65 6.93
CA PRO A 123 -1.93 -14.06 6.71
C PRO A 123 -1.46 -13.71 5.29
N LEU A 124 -0.31 -13.06 5.17
CA LEU A 124 0.25 -12.66 3.87
C LEU A 124 0.51 -13.86 2.93
N ASN A 125 0.79 -15.04 3.45
CA ASN A 125 0.99 -16.26 2.66
C ASN A 125 -0.32 -17.01 2.30
N SER A 126 -1.49 -16.50 2.71
CA SER A 126 -2.80 -17.08 2.34
C SER A 126 -3.22 -16.74 0.91
N PHE A 127 -2.59 -15.77 0.27
CA PHE A 127 -2.84 -15.33 -1.09
C PHE A 127 -1.54 -15.10 -1.84
N SER A 128 -1.58 -15.16 -3.18
CA SER A 128 -0.37 -14.96 -3.98
C SER A 128 -0.57 -13.97 -5.11
N ILE A 129 0.48 -13.20 -5.38
CA ILE A 129 0.53 -12.16 -6.40
C ILE A 129 1.59 -12.54 -7.42
N ARG A 130 1.26 -12.43 -8.69
CA ARG A 130 2.23 -12.48 -9.78
C ARG A 130 2.62 -11.06 -10.16
N LEU A 131 3.90 -10.74 -10.06
CA LEU A 131 4.42 -9.48 -10.59
C LEU A 131 4.24 -9.43 -12.11
N GLY A 132 3.93 -8.24 -12.61
CA GLY A 132 3.69 -7.95 -14.03
C GLY A 132 3.31 -6.49 -14.20
N GLU A 133 2.81 -6.13 -15.37
CA GLU A 133 2.29 -4.80 -15.72
C GLU A 133 0.90 -4.97 -16.37
N PRO A 134 -0.18 -4.90 -15.58
CA PRO A 134 -0.24 -4.76 -14.12
C PRO A 134 0.07 -6.04 -13.33
N PRO A 135 0.34 -5.94 -12.00
CA PRO A 135 0.38 -7.10 -11.12
C PRO A 135 -0.99 -7.78 -11.01
N VAL A 136 -0.99 -9.10 -10.75
CA VAL A 136 -2.23 -9.89 -10.72
C VAL A 136 -2.30 -10.74 -9.46
N LEU A 137 -3.43 -10.68 -8.74
CA LEU A 137 -3.77 -11.60 -7.67
C LEU A 137 -4.07 -12.99 -8.28
N ARG A 138 -3.24 -13.99 -8.00
CA ARG A 138 -3.31 -15.33 -8.58
C ARG A 138 -4.11 -16.30 -7.72
N ARG A 139 -3.96 -16.19 -6.44
CA ARG A 139 -4.70 -16.95 -5.44
C ARG A 139 -5.19 -15.98 -4.38
N GLN A 140 -6.44 -16.08 -4.01
CA GLN A 140 -7.06 -15.24 -2.99
C GLN A 140 -7.87 -16.11 -2.03
N PRO A 141 -8.07 -15.65 -0.78
CA PRO A 141 -8.94 -16.32 0.18
C PRO A 141 -10.41 -16.30 -0.29
N GLU A 142 -11.14 -17.37 -0.01
CA GLU A 142 -12.55 -17.53 -0.41
C GLU A 142 -13.47 -16.42 0.16
N GLU A 143 -13.08 -15.85 1.31
CA GLU A 143 -13.81 -14.74 1.94
C GLU A 143 -13.76 -13.44 1.14
N TYR A 144 -12.88 -13.35 0.15
CA TYR A 144 -12.71 -12.18 -0.72
C TYR A 144 -12.86 -12.57 -2.20
N PRO A 145 -14.09 -12.94 -2.63
CA PRO A 145 -14.32 -13.49 -3.97
C PRO A 145 -14.26 -12.44 -5.10
N CYS A 146 -14.25 -11.15 -4.76
CA CYS A 146 -14.21 -10.07 -5.73
C CYS A 146 -12.89 -10.08 -6.50
N ARG A 147 -12.93 -9.57 -7.73
CA ARG A 147 -11.72 -9.30 -8.48
C ARG A 147 -11.03 -8.07 -7.92
N TYR A 148 -9.72 -8.16 -7.73
CA TYR A 148 -8.89 -7.05 -7.28
C TYR A 148 -7.92 -6.65 -8.38
N TYR A 149 -7.74 -5.35 -8.51
CA TYR A 149 -6.85 -4.71 -9.46
C TYR A 149 -5.74 -4.00 -8.71
N TYR A 150 -4.58 -3.92 -9.34
CA TYR A 150 -3.40 -3.33 -8.75
C TYR A 150 -2.79 -2.30 -9.66
N ARG A 151 -2.26 -1.27 -9.06
CA ARG A 151 -1.33 -0.35 -9.72
C ARG A 151 -0.14 -0.08 -8.82
N GLU A 152 1.05 -0.23 -9.40
CA GLU A 152 2.30 0.20 -8.78
C GLU A 152 2.65 1.60 -9.26
N PHE A 153 3.25 2.39 -8.38
CA PHE A 153 3.72 3.72 -8.70
C PHE A 153 5.20 3.86 -8.36
N SER A 154 5.88 4.65 -9.16
CA SER A 154 7.24 5.09 -8.89
C SER A 154 7.35 6.59 -9.11
N VAL A 155 8.04 7.26 -8.22
CA VAL A 155 8.36 8.68 -8.36
C VAL A 155 9.87 8.81 -8.57
N ARG A 156 10.26 9.60 -9.56
CA ARG A 156 11.66 9.83 -9.88
C ARG A 156 12.37 10.42 -8.64
N ASP A 157 13.61 10.01 -8.43
CA ASP A 157 14.51 10.51 -7.38
C ASP A 157 14.09 10.16 -5.93
N ILE A 158 13.10 9.31 -5.73
CA ILE A 158 12.80 8.76 -4.40
C ILE A 158 12.93 7.24 -4.36
N SER A 159 13.55 6.75 -3.29
CA SER A 159 13.73 5.31 -3.07
C SER A 159 12.53 4.72 -2.32
N TYR A 160 11.38 4.65 -2.99
CA TYR A 160 10.14 4.11 -2.42
C TYR A 160 9.46 3.16 -3.40
N LYS A 161 8.74 2.19 -2.85
CA LYS A 161 7.72 1.41 -3.57
C LYS A 161 6.35 1.80 -3.08
N MET A 162 5.41 1.85 -4.01
CA MET A 162 4.03 2.24 -3.73
C MET A 162 3.08 1.37 -4.54
N ALA A 163 1.98 0.98 -3.94
CA ALA A 163 0.93 0.25 -4.62
C ALA A 163 -0.46 0.66 -4.13
N VAL A 164 -1.42 0.60 -5.03
CA VAL A 164 -2.85 0.65 -4.75
C VAL A 164 -3.47 -0.67 -5.15
N CYS A 165 -4.40 -1.15 -4.34
CA CYS A 165 -5.25 -2.30 -4.60
C CYS A 165 -6.71 -1.88 -4.42
N SER A 166 -7.56 -2.19 -5.39
CA SER A 166 -8.98 -1.86 -5.37
C SER A 166 -9.81 -2.93 -6.05
N THR A 167 -11.10 -3.02 -5.74
CA THR A 167 -12.08 -3.78 -6.53
C THR A 167 -12.64 -2.99 -7.71
N ASP A 168 -12.33 -1.69 -7.80
CA ASP A 168 -12.51 -0.91 -9.02
C ASP A 168 -11.27 -1.06 -9.92
N GLU A 169 -11.47 -1.30 -11.22
CA GLU A 169 -10.37 -1.41 -12.19
C GLU A 169 -9.81 -0.04 -12.63
N GLU A 170 -10.57 1.02 -12.45
CA GLU A 170 -10.21 2.37 -12.84
C GLU A 170 -9.32 3.05 -11.78
N ILE A 171 -8.12 2.49 -11.55
CA ILE A 171 -7.11 3.12 -10.70
C ILE A 171 -6.35 4.16 -11.54
N ASP A 172 -6.29 5.41 -11.06
CA ASP A 172 -5.55 6.48 -11.73
C ASP A 172 -4.12 6.03 -12.08
N SER A 173 -3.67 6.42 -13.26
CA SER A 173 -2.32 6.11 -13.75
C SER A 173 -1.24 7.01 -13.15
N GLU A 174 -1.62 8.14 -12.58
CA GLU A 174 -0.71 9.12 -12.03
C GLU A 174 -0.82 9.19 -10.50
N ILE A 175 0.31 9.50 -9.88
CA ILE A 175 0.35 9.83 -8.46
C ILE A 175 0.43 11.35 -8.31
N HIS A 176 -0.52 11.93 -7.60
CA HIS A 176 -0.55 13.37 -7.35
C HIS A 176 0.36 13.70 -6.17
N MET A 177 1.46 14.40 -6.46
CA MET A 177 2.41 14.88 -5.45
C MET A 177 2.09 16.33 -5.13
N GLY A 178 1.70 16.66 -3.92
CA GLY A 178 1.22 18.02 -3.74
C GLY A 178 1.16 18.62 -2.34
N LEU A 179 1.60 17.94 -1.30
CA LEU A 179 1.63 18.55 0.03
C LEU A 179 3.05 18.61 0.57
N ARG A 180 3.58 19.83 0.65
CA ARG A 180 4.58 20.17 1.67
C ARG A 180 3.78 20.59 2.91
N LEU A 181 3.88 19.81 3.96
CA LEU A 181 3.39 20.14 5.28
C LEU A 181 4.32 21.14 5.95
#